data_a95d9977981b9c76738ee572a8cab704
#
_entry.id   a95d9977981b9c76738ee572a8cab704
#
_cell.length_a   1.000
_cell.length_b   1.000
_cell.length_c   1.000
_cell.angle_alpha   90.00
_cell.angle_beta   90.00
_cell.angle_gamma   90.00
#
_symmetry.space_group_name_H-M   'P 1'
#
loop_
_entity.id
_entity.type
_entity.pdbx_description
1 polymer ?
#
loop_
_entity_poly.entity_id
_entity_poly.type
_entity_poly.pdbx_seq_one_letter_code
_entity_poly.pdbx_strand_id
1 'polypeptide(L)' 'SIYDSSLIEAIVFEKQISVNDEPNDRSEVLFNLHEGTKVNIIEKLENWLKIKLENGAEGWIKSKGIKQIH' A
#
# COMPACT_ATOMS: atom_id res chain seq x y z
N SER A 1 -3.05 -17.84 -10.94
CA SER A 1 -3.46 -17.08 -12.06
C SER A 1 -2.31 -16.44 -12.75
N ILE A 2 -2.41 -16.39 -14.02
CA ILE A 2 -1.41 -15.74 -14.76
C ILE A 2 -1.51 -14.25 -14.71
N TYR A 3 -2.60 -13.76 -14.20
CA TYR A 3 -2.73 -12.39 -14.10
C TYR A 3 -2.10 -11.93 -12.90
N ASP A 4 -1.35 -11.03 -13.00
CA ASP A 4 -0.58 -10.61 -11.93
C ASP A 4 -1.06 -9.31 -11.44
N SER A 5 -1.69 -9.34 -10.32
CA SER A 5 -2.16 -8.10 -9.76
C SER A 5 -1.03 -7.21 -9.35
N SER A 6 0.16 -7.75 -9.31
CA SER A 6 1.30 -6.91 -8.99
C SER A 6 1.58 -5.89 -10.06
N LEU A 7 0.86 -5.96 -11.18
CA LEU A 7 1.00 -4.95 -12.19
C LEU A 7 0.35 -3.64 -11.82
N ILE A 8 -0.46 -3.59 -10.77
CA ILE A 8 -1.06 -2.35 -10.33
C ILE A 8 -0.06 -1.63 -9.45
N GLU A 9 0.53 -0.60 -9.97
CA GLU A 9 1.56 0.16 -9.26
C GLU A 9 1.04 1.50 -8.80
N ALA A 10 1.58 1.97 -7.70
CA ALA A 10 1.23 3.27 -7.16
C ALA A 10 2.43 3.90 -6.47
N ILE A 11 2.35 5.19 -6.27
CA ILE A 11 3.42 5.95 -5.64
C ILE A 11 2.84 6.64 -4.41
N VAL A 12 3.58 6.60 -3.32
CA VAL A 12 3.21 7.35 -2.12
C VAL A 12 3.45 8.82 -2.42
N PHE A 13 2.41 9.65 -2.30
CA PHE A 13 2.59 11.07 -2.56
C PHE A 13 2.48 11.93 -1.30
N GLU A 14 2.02 11.36 -0.18
CA GLU A 14 2.10 12.08 1.07
C GLU A 14 3.51 11.95 1.64
N LYS A 15 3.89 12.90 2.48
CA LYS A 15 5.23 12.88 3.02
C LYS A 15 5.55 11.57 3.70
N GLN A 16 4.58 11.03 4.41
CA GLN A 16 4.76 9.79 5.14
C GLN A 16 3.40 9.16 5.38
N ILE A 17 3.31 7.85 5.22
CA ILE A 17 2.10 7.13 5.54
C ILE A 17 2.44 5.90 6.35
N SER A 18 1.50 5.46 7.17
CA SER A 18 1.69 4.28 7.99
C SER A 18 1.20 3.05 7.25
N VAL A 19 1.91 1.96 7.42
CA VAL A 19 1.49 0.66 6.91
C VAL A 19 1.03 -0.16 8.10
N ASN A 20 -0.24 -0.54 8.08
CA ASN A 20 -0.86 -1.24 9.20
C ASN A 20 -0.97 -2.73 8.94
N ASP A 21 -1.06 -3.48 10.00
CA ASP A 21 -1.18 -4.94 9.92
C ASP A 21 -2.55 -5.35 9.37
N GLU A 22 -3.58 -4.56 9.63
CA GLU A 22 -4.94 -4.85 9.18
C GLU A 22 -5.58 -3.57 8.67
N PRO A 23 -6.64 -3.69 7.87
CA PRO A 23 -7.26 -2.50 7.26
C PRO A 23 -8.18 -1.77 8.22
N ASN A 24 -7.63 -1.28 9.31
CA ASN A 24 -8.37 -0.43 10.25
C ASN A 24 -7.39 0.40 11.05
N ASP A 25 -7.89 1.49 11.61
CA ASP A 25 -7.03 2.44 12.31
C ASP A 25 -6.53 1.94 13.65
N ARG A 26 -7.12 0.87 14.16
CA ARG A 26 -6.71 0.36 15.46
C ARG A 26 -5.65 -0.70 15.37
N SER A 27 -5.35 -1.15 14.16
CA SER A 27 -4.36 -2.19 14.00
C SER A 27 -2.95 -1.63 14.21
N GLU A 28 -2.02 -2.53 14.37
CA GLU A 28 -0.64 -2.17 14.63
C GLU A 28 0.01 -1.55 13.41
N VAL A 29 0.80 -0.51 13.61
CA VAL A 29 1.58 0.08 12.54
C VAL A 29 2.86 -0.74 12.43
N LEU A 30 3.05 -1.35 11.27
CA LEU A 30 4.23 -2.19 11.04
C LEU A 30 5.46 -1.35 10.68
N PHE A 31 5.27 -0.37 9.82
CA PHE A 31 6.34 0.54 9.41
C PHE A 31 5.72 1.71 8.65
N ASN A 32 6.54 2.68 8.32
CA ASN A 32 6.08 3.85 7.58
C ASN A 32 6.73 3.89 6.22
N LEU A 33 6.04 4.51 5.27
CA LEU A 33 6.57 4.74 3.93
C LEU A 33 6.68 6.23 3.69
N HIS A 34 7.69 6.60 2.95
CA HIS A 34 7.95 8.02 2.64
C HIS A 34 7.50 8.33 1.22
N GLU A 35 7.35 9.61 0.98
CA GLU A 35 6.97 10.12 -0.33
C GLU A 35 7.89 9.56 -1.41
N GLY A 36 7.31 9.19 -2.53
CA GLY A 36 8.07 8.66 -3.66
C GLY A 36 8.24 7.15 -3.65
N THR A 37 7.86 6.48 -2.58
CA THR A 37 7.99 5.03 -2.52
C THR A 37 7.02 4.38 -3.49
N LYS A 38 7.51 3.44 -4.27
CA LYS A 38 6.68 2.71 -5.21
C LYS A 38 6.16 1.44 -4.54
N VAL A 39 4.90 1.16 -4.69
CA VAL A 39 4.27 -0.01 -4.11
C VAL A 39 3.41 -0.70 -5.14
N ASN A 40 3.16 -1.98 -4.94
CA ASN A 40 2.20 -2.71 -5.76
C ASN A 40 0.94 -2.94 -4.95
N ILE A 41 -0.21 -2.64 -5.54
CA ILE A 41 -1.49 -2.83 -4.88
C ILE A 41 -1.94 -4.26 -5.16
N ILE A 42 -2.17 -5.04 -4.13
CA ILE A 42 -2.56 -6.42 -4.30
C ILE A 42 -3.98 -6.71 -3.84
N GLU A 43 -4.58 -5.81 -3.07
CA GLU A 43 -5.93 -6.04 -2.59
C GLU A 43 -6.55 -4.71 -2.21
N LYS A 44 -7.87 -4.61 -2.28
CA LYS A 44 -8.57 -3.40 -1.91
C LYS A 44 -9.74 -3.75 -1.01
N LEU A 45 -9.91 -3.01 0.07
CA LEU A 45 -11.05 -3.17 0.95
C LEU A 45 -11.49 -1.78 1.38
N GLU A 46 -12.61 -1.33 0.84
CA GLU A 46 -13.15 0.01 1.13
C GLU A 46 -12.09 1.07 0.81
N ASN A 47 -11.70 1.89 1.78
CA ASN A 47 -10.70 2.91 1.53
C ASN A 47 -9.31 2.50 2.00
N TRP A 48 -9.09 1.19 2.09
CA TRP A 48 -7.78 0.65 2.42
C TRP A 48 -7.24 -0.15 1.24
N LEU A 49 -5.94 -0.15 1.09
CA LEU A 49 -5.28 -0.92 0.05
C LEU A 49 -4.18 -1.76 0.67
N LYS A 50 -4.15 -3.03 0.30
CA LYS A 50 -3.06 -3.88 0.71
C LYS A 50 -1.96 -3.73 -0.32
N ILE A 51 -0.77 -3.45 0.13
CA ILE A 51 0.34 -3.20 -0.77
C ILE A 51 1.49 -4.16 -0.49
N LYS A 52 2.33 -4.29 -1.48
CA LYS A 52 3.52 -5.11 -1.38
C LYS A 52 4.70 -4.30 -1.87
N LEU A 53 5.78 -4.35 -1.13
CA LEU A 53 7.01 -3.65 -1.51
C LEU A 53 7.94 -4.59 -2.26
N GLU A 54 8.96 -4.04 -2.86
CA GLU A 54 9.92 -4.85 -3.61
C GLU A 54 10.59 -5.90 -2.74
N ASN A 55 10.81 -5.61 -1.49
CA ASN A 55 11.45 -6.57 -0.60
C ASN A 55 10.49 -7.63 -0.07
N GLY A 56 9.25 -7.62 -0.54
CA GLY A 56 8.26 -8.62 -0.13
C GLY A 56 7.42 -8.25 1.06
N ALA A 57 7.70 -7.14 1.72
CA ALA A 57 6.90 -6.72 2.87
C ALA A 57 5.51 -6.30 2.41
N GLU A 58 4.49 -6.61 3.20
CA GLU A 58 3.11 -6.31 2.87
C GLU A 58 2.42 -5.64 4.04
N GLY A 59 1.37 -4.94 3.74
CA GLY A 59 0.54 -4.35 4.76
C GLY A 59 -0.55 -3.48 4.15
N TRP A 60 -1.31 -2.83 5.01
CA TRP A 60 -2.46 -2.05 4.59
C TRP A 60 -2.21 -0.57 4.78
N ILE A 61 -2.59 0.22 3.78
CA ILE A 61 -2.46 1.68 3.83
C ILE A 61 -3.79 2.28 3.44
N LYS A 62 -3.99 3.53 3.80
CA LYS A 62 -5.18 4.25 3.38
C LYS A 62 -5.01 4.69 1.94
N SER A 63 -6.05 4.52 1.15
CA SER A 63 -5.96 4.76 -0.28
C SER A 63 -5.65 6.23 -0.62
N LYS A 64 -5.99 7.14 0.26
CA LYS A 64 -5.77 8.57 -0.05
C LYS A 64 -4.32 8.96 -0.05
N GLY A 65 -3.44 8.13 0.48
CA GLY A 65 -2.01 8.48 0.57
C GLY A 65 -1.20 8.13 -0.65
N ILE A 66 -1.82 7.51 -1.65
CA ILE A 66 -1.07 7.08 -2.82
C ILE A 66 -1.78 7.46 -4.10
N LYS A 67 -1.03 7.43 -5.19
CA LYS A 67 -1.55 7.70 -6.51
C LYS A 67 -1.20 6.54 -7.40
N GLN A 68 -2.20 6.00 -8.06
CA GLN A 68 -1.98 4.87 -8.96
C GLN A 68 -1.37 5.36 -10.25
N ILE A 69 -0.37 4.67 -10.74
CA ILE A 69 0.31 5.07 -11.96
C ILE A 69 -0.01 4.16 -13.14
N HIS A 70 -0.71 3.08 -12.89
CA HIS A 70 -1.20 2.26 -14.01
C HIS A 70 -2.54 1.67 -13.71
#